data_80fed49ac92fec1d4ddf0dbbfe704a5f
#
_entry.id   80fed49ac92fec1d4ddf0dbbfe704a5f
#
_cell.length_a   1.000
_cell.length_b   1.000
_cell.length_c   1.000
_cell.angle_alpha   90.00
_cell.angle_beta   90.00
_cell.angle_gamma   90.00
#
_symmetry.space_group_name_H-M   'P 1'
#
loop_
_entity.id
_entity.type
_entity.pdbx_description
1 polymer ?
#
loop_
_entity_poly.entity_id
_entity_poly.type
_entity_poly.pdbx_seq_one_letter_code
_entity_poly.pdbx_strand_id
1 'polypeptide(L)'
;SLLRADHDSVTIMGHSTGGLIVPLWVSRHPGRVDGVILNSPWIDLQGSFLTRALAGPLARSVRVAEPTTVLPIPSRDNFGHSIRREFGGEWDVPEVKDPSWAPFVTRAGWLAAILDGHQKVAQGLHIDVPLLVLISARSDLSATWKPSMKTADTVLDVDRLARAAVNLGRHLTLVRVRGGLHDVVLSAPSVRAGVFAEM
;
A
#
# COMPACT_ATOMS: atom_id res chain seq x y z
N SER A 1 -25.23 0.33 6.15
CA SER A 1 -24.27 1.29 6.70
C SER A 1 -24.89 2.69 6.63
N LEU A 2 -24.57 3.57 7.57
CA LEU A 2 -25.09 4.96 7.61
C LEU A 2 -24.85 5.69 6.27
N LEU A 3 -23.69 5.49 5.65
CA LEU A 3 -23.35 6.11 4.37
C LEU A 3 -24.30 5.72 3.22
N ARG A 4 -24.74 4.46 3.14
CA ARG A 4 -25.65 4.03 2.06
C ARG A 4 -27.08 4.55 2.22
N ALA A 5 -27.47 5.05 3.37
CA ALA A 5 -28.79 5.66 3.56
C ALA A 5 -28.91 7.03 2.87
N ASP A 6 -27.75 7.70 2.72
CA ASP A 6 -27.71 9.10 2.28
C ASP A 6 -27.04 9.30 0.91
N HIS A 7 -26.52 8.21 0.27
CA HIS A 7 -25.77 8.30 -0.98
C HIS A 7 -26.16 7.20 -1.98
N ASP A 8 -26.31 7.57 -3.26
CA ASP A 8 -26.64 6.66 -4.36
C ASP A 8 -25.51 5.68 -4.66
N SER A 9 -24.27 6.09 -4.44
CA SER A 9 -23.07 5.24 -4.60
C SER A 9 -22.05 5.49 -3.51
N VAL A 10 -21.31 4.44 -3.15
CA VAL A 10 -20.23 4.47 -2.16
C VAL A 10 -18.99 3.83 -2.75
N THR A 11 -17.94 4.62 -2.96
CA THR A 11 -16.61 4.13 -3.32
C THR A 11 -15.70 4.20 -2.11
N ILE A 12 -14.92 3.15 -1.87
CA ILE A 12 -13.92 3.11 -0.79
C ILE A 12 -12.52 3.17 -1.35
N MET A 13 -11.66 3.97 -0.73
CA MET A 13 -10.26 4.09 -1.12
C MET A 13 -9.34 3.56 -0.02
N GLY A 14 -8.27 2.87 -0.42
CA GLY A 14 -7.19 2.41 0.47
C GLY A 14 -5.81 2.71 -0.10
N HIS A 15 -4.90 3.16 0.77
CA HIS A 15 -3.50 3.40 0.41
C HIS A 15 -2.56 2.46 1.18
N SER A 16 -1.53 1.95 0.51
CA SER A 16 -0.45 1.14 1.12
C SER A 16 -1.02 -0.03 1.96
N THR A 17 -0.83 -0.07 3.27
CA THR A 17 -1.44 -1.07 4.18
C THR A 17 -2.98 -0.99 4.15
N GLY A 18 -3.57 0.21 4.03
CA GLY A 18 -5.01 0.40 3.81
C GLY A 18 -5.48 -0.25 2.50
N GLY A 19 -4.60 -0.29 1.49
CA GLY A 19 -4.82 -1.00 0.23
C GLY A 19 -4.84 -2.53 0.36
N LEU A 20 -4.41 -3.10 1.48
CA LEU A 20 -4.64 -4.51 1.85
C LEU A 20 -5.94 -4.66 2.67
N ILE A 21 -6.17 -3.76 3.62
CA ILE A 21 -7.33 -3.82 4.52
C ILE A 21 -8.65 -3.69 3.73
N VAL A 22 -8.72 -2.71 2.82
CA VAL A 22 -9.92 -2.43 2.03
C VAL A 22 -10.38 -3.64 1.22
N PRO A 23 -9.59 -4.25 0.34
CA PRO A 23 -10.05 -5.38 -0.46
C PRO A 23 -10.38 -6.61 0.40
N LEU A 24 -9.66 -6.86 1.50
CA LEU A 24 -10.00 -7.92 2.45
C LEU A 24 -11.34 -7.66 3.13
N TRP A 25 -11.67 -6.42 3.43
CA TRP A 25 -12.96 -6.07 3.99
C TRP A 25 -14.09 -6.20 2.96
N VAL A 26 -13.88 -5.67 1.74
CA VAL A 26 -14.90 -5.72 0.66
C VAL A 26 -15.24 -7.16 0.30
N SER A 27 -14.25 -8.05 0.18
CA SER A 27 -14.48 -9.46 -0.12
C SER A 27 -15.33 -10.19 0.93
N ARG A 28 -15.31 -9.73 2.19
CA ARG A 28 -16.12 -10.28 3.28
C ARG A 28 -17.48 -9.61 3.43
N HIS A 29 -17.69 -8.47 2.79
CA HIS A 29 -18.88 -7.65 2.93
C HIS A 29 -19.42 -7.24 1.55
N PRO A 30 -19.83 -8.22 0.71
CA PRO A 30 -20.35 -7.94 -0.63
C PRO A 30 -21.56 -7.00 -0.57
N GLY A 31 -21.71 -6.15 -1.58
CA GLY A 31 -22.82 -5.21 -1.68
C GLY A 31 -22.75 -4.00 -0.73
N ARG A 32 -21.64 -3.80 0.01
CA ARG A 32 -21.49 -2.65 0.90
C ARG A 32 -20.92 -1.42 0.22
N VAL A 33 -20.22 -1.61 -0.89
CA VAL A 33 -19.64 -0.54 -1.71
C VAL A 33 -19.92 -0.83 -3.19
N ASP A 34 -19.84 0.20 -4.03
CA ASP A 34 -20.08 0.13 -5.47
C ASP A 34 -18.79 0.19 -6.27
N GLY A 35 -17.68 0.60 -5.64
CA GLY A 35 -16.36 0.68 -6.25
C GLY A 35 -15.24 0.69 -5.23
N VAL A 36 -14.04 0.36 -5.67
CA VAL A 36 -12.83 0.33 -4.86
C VAL A 36 -11.70 1.04 -5.59
N ILE A 37 -11.01 1.97 -4.93
CA ILE A 37 -9.80 2.61 -5.42
C ILE A 37 -8.64 2.20 -4.51
N LEU A 38 -7.58 1.66 -5.10
CA LEU A 38 -6.38 1.24 -4.37
C LEU A 38 -5.17 2.02 -4.87
N ASN A 39 -4.60 2.81 -3.98
CA ASN A 39 -3.41 3.61 -4.24
C ASN A 39 -2.19 2.88 -3.65
N SER A 40 -1.33 2.37 -4.52
CA SER A 40 -0.13 1.59 -4.17
C SER A 40 -0.41 0.55 -3.06
N PRO A 41 -1.36 -0.38 -3.29
CA PRO A 41 -1.78 -1.31 -2.25
C PRO A 41 -0.68 -2.31 -1.90
N TRP A 42 -0.43 -2.50 -0.61
CA TRP A 42 0.54 -3.50 -0.16
C TRP A 42 -0.08 -4.90 -0.10
N ILE A 43 -0.28 -5.51 -1.24
CA ILE A 43 -1.00 -6.79 -1.42
C ILE A 43 -0.11 -8.00 -1.66
N ASP A 44 1.20 -7.81 -1.68
CA ASP A 44 2.18 -8.91 -1.80
C ASP A 44 3.43 -8.62 -0.98
N LEU A 45 4.09 -9.68 -0.52
CA LEU A 45 5.32 -9.58 0.24
C LEU A 45 6.46 -9.02 -0.62
N GLN A 46 7.05 -7.94 -0.15
CA GLN A 46 8.19 -7.29 -0.79
C GLN A 46 9.50 -8.04 -0.51
N GLY A 47 10.49 -7.83 -1.36
CA GLY A 47 11.83 -8.36 -1.18
C GLY A 47 12.27 -9.37 -2.23
N SER A 48 13.53 -9.81 -2.12
CA SER A 48 14.16 -10.78 -3.02
C SER A 48 13.49 -12.15 -2.94
N PHE A 49 13.80 -13.01 -3.90
CA PHE A 49 13.39 -14.43 -3.87
C PHE A 49 13.79 -15.10 -2.53
N LEU A 50 14.99 -14.81 -2.03
CA LEU A 50 15.48 -15.36 -0.77
C LEU A 50 14.65 -14.88 0.43
N THR A 51 14.34 -13.58 0.50
CA THR A 51 13.47 -13.03 1.55
C THR A 51 12.12 -13.73 1.57
N ARG A 52 11.58 -14.04 0.39
CA ARG A 52 10.28 -14.74 0.26
C ARG A 52 10.35 -16.22 0.58
N ALA A 53 11.44 -16.88 0.20
CA ALA A 53 11.67 -18.28 0.57
C ALA A 53 11.70 -18.45 2.10
N LEU A 54 12.19 -17.43 2.81
CA LEU A 54 12.19 -17.38 4.28
C LEU A 54 10.85 -16.89 4.86
N ALA A 55 9.91 -16.44 4.05
CA ALA A 55 8.62 -15.92 4.53
C ALA A 55 7.80 -16.97 5.30
N GLY A 56 7.83 -18.22 4.88
CA GLY A 56 7.15 -19.32 5.58
C GLY A 56 7.72 -19.59 6.98
N PRO A 57 9.03 -19.76 7.15
CA PRO A 57 9.66 -19.82 8.48
C PRO A 57 9.42 -18.56 9.31
N LEU A 58 9.57 -17.37 8.72
CA LEU A 58 9.29 -16.10 9.39
C LEU A 58 7.85 -16.03 9.87
N ALA A 59 6.88 -16.36 9.01
CA ALA A 59 5.47 -16.35 9.36
C ALA A 59 5.17 -17.30 10.54
N ARG A 60 5.81 -18.49 10.58
CA ARG A 60 5.67 -19.40 11.72
C ARG A 60 6.25 -18.78 13.00
N SER A 61 7.47 -18.26 12.94
CA SER A 61 8.12 -17.61 14.09
C SER A 61 7.31 -16.44 14.63
N VAL A 62 6.77 -15.61 13.73
CA VAL A 62 5.96 -14.44 14.08
C VAL A 62 4.63 -14.85 14.71
N ARG A 63 4.01 -15.97 14.27
CA ARG A 63 2.74 -16.48 14.84
C ARG A 63 2.88 -17.10 16.22
N VAL A 64 4.07 -17.66 16.57
CA VAL A 64 4.32 -18.20 17.92
C VAL A 64 4.89 -17.16 18.87
N ALA A 65 5.33 -16.01 18.37
CA ALA A 65 5.79 -14.90 19.18
C ALA A 65 4.62 -14.22 19.89
N GLU A 66 4.88 -13.64 21.06
CA GLU A 66 3.93 -12.74 21.70
C GLU A 66 3.52 -11.64 20.71
N PRO A 67 2.21 -11.39 20.46
CA PRO A 67 1.75 -10.43 19.45
C PRO A 67 2.29 -9.02 19.60
N THR A 68 2.59 -8.61 20.83
CA THR A 68 3.15 -7.30 21.15
C THR A 68 4.66 -7.20 20.98
N THR A 69 5.36 -8.30 20.72
CA THR A 69 6.81 -8.32 20.51
C THR A 69 7.21 -7.39 19.38
N VAL A 70 8.13 -6.47 19.67
CA VAL A 70 8.71 -5.57 18.67
C VAL A 70 9.74 -6.32 17.84
N LEU A 71 9.59 -6.24 16.52
CA LEU A 71 10.51 -6.84 15.57
C LEU A 71 11.57 -5.81 15.14
N PRO A 72 12.86 -6.19 15.07
CA PRO A 72 13.93 -5.29 14.68
C PRO A 72 13.97 -5.12 13.15
N ILE A 73 12.90 -4.56 12.57
CA ILE A 73 12.81 -4.30 11.14
C ILE A 73 13.27 -2.86 10.91
N PRO A 74 14.35 -2.64 10.14
CA PRO A 74 14.83 -1.30 9.85
C PRO A 74 13.77 -0.48 9.10
N SER A 75 13.47 0.71 9.59
CA SER A 75 12.67 1.70 8.88
C SER A 75 13.57 2.53 7.95
N ARG A 76 13.09 2.83 6.74
CA ARG A 76 13.73 3.72 5.78
C ARG A 76 12.75 4.81 5.41
N ASP A 77 13.18 6.07 5.51
CA ASP A 77 12.33 7.22 5.21
C ASP A 77 12.58 7.81 3.79
N ASN A 78 12.91 6.95 2.82
CA ASN A 78 13.11 7.40 1.44
C ASN A 78 11.84 8.03 0.85
N PHE A 79 10.66 7.54 1.23
CA PHE A 79 9.38 8.11 0.83
C PHE A 79 9.18 9.51 1.45
N GLY A 80 9.41 9.63 2.75
CA GLY A 80 9.35 10.93 3.44
C GLY A 80 10.28 11.97 2.81
N HIS A 81 11.51 11.59 2.46
CA HIS A 81 12.42 12.46 1.71
C HIS A 81 11.86 12.88 0.34
N SER A 82 11.13 11.99 -0.34
CA SER A 82 10.60 12.28 -1.66
C SER A 82 9.45 13.27 -1.66
N ILE A 83 8.67 13.34 -0.57
CA ILE A 83 7.49 14.21 -0.48
C ILE A 83 7.77 15.54 0.21
N ARG A 84 8.72 15.61 1.17
CA ARG A 84 8.95 16.80 1.99
C ARG A 84 9.59 17.94 1.22
N ARG A 85 9.06 19.16 1.43
CA ARG A 85 9.54 20.40 0.79
C ARG A 85 11.00 20.70 1.14
N GLU A 86 11.44 20.41 2.37
CA GLU A 86 12.84 20.61 2.81
C GLU A 86 13.87 19.81 1.99
N PHE A 87 13.43 18.70 1.37
CA PHE A 87 14.23 17.89 0.44
C PHE A 87 13.84 18.14 -1.03
N GLY A 88 13.11 19.24 -1.29
CA GLY A 88 12.63 19.62 -2.62
C GLY A 88 11.46 18.79 -3.13
N GLY A 89 10.65 18.23 -2.24
CA GLY A 89 9.32 17.69 -2.52
C GLY A 89 8.25 18.80 -2.51
N GLU A 90 6.99 18.39 -2.58
CA GLU A 90 5.84 19.31 -2.71
C GLU A 90 5.17 19.66 -1.37
N TRP A 91 5.41 18.86 -0.33
CA TRP A 91 4.58 18.88 0.87
C TRP A 91 5.31 19.38 2.10
N ASP A 92 4.64 20.26 2.85
CA ASP A 92 5.04 20.63 4.19
C ASP A 92 4.49 19.57 5.16
N VAL A 93 5.31 18.57 5.46
CA VAL A 93 4.96 17.55 6.46
C VAL A 93 5.49 18.05 7.79
N PRO A 94 4.61 18.45 8.73
CA PRO A 94 5.08 18.88 10.04
C PRO A 94 5.91 17.76 10.67
N GLU A 95 7.09 18.12 11.19
CA GLU A 95 7.81 17.21 12.07
C GLU A 95 6.91 16.93 13.27
N VAL A 96 6.45 15.70 13.36
CA VAL A 96 5.71 15.30 14.55
C VAL A 96 6.73 15.12 15.65
N LYS A 97 7.05 16.22 16.33
CA LYS A 97 7.93 16.25 17.52
C LYS A 97 7.20 15.80 18.79
N ASP A 98 5.94 15.39 18.66
CA ASP A 98 5.16 14.88 19.79
C ASP A 98 5.69 13.51 20.21
N PRO A 99 6.22 13.36 21.44
CA PRO A 99 6.68 12.05 21.94
C PRO A 99 5.61 10.97 21.96
N SER A 100 4.31 11.34 21.92
CA SER A 100 3.20 10.39 21.79
C SER A 100 3.14 9.72 20.41
N TRP A 101 3.76 10.32 19.39
CA TRP A 101 3.96 9.74 18.08
C TRP A 101 5.29 8.98 18.04
N ALA A 102 5.38 7.93 18.83
CA ALA A 102 6.51 7.01 18.73
C ALA A 102 6.66 6.52 17.30
N PRO A 103 7.90 6.35 16.80
CA PRO A 103 8.11 5.79 15.46
C PRO A 103 7.34 4.48 15.37
N PHE A 104 6.66 4.26 14.22
CA PHE A 104 5.90 3.04 13.99
C PHE A 104 6.83 1.83 14.15
N VAL A 105 6.58 1.05 15.18
CA VAL A 105 7.34 -0.19 15.43
C VAL A 105 6.56 -1.38 14.88
N THR A 106 7.23 -2.20 14.09
CA THR A 106 6.63 -3.44 13.58
C THR A 106 6.49 -4.45 14.71
N ARG A 107 5.25 -4.84 15.01
CA ARG A 107 4.95 -5.87 16.02
C ARG A 107 4.64 -7.22 15.36
N ALA A 108 4.97 -8.30 16.06
CA ALA A 108 4.78 -9.66 15.57
C ALA A 108 3.34 -9.93 15.12
N GLY A 109 2.35 -9.59 15.95
CA GLY A 109 0.93 -9.79 15.63
C GLY A 109 0.47 -8.99 14.41
N TRP A 110 0.96 -7.76 14.26
CA TRP A 110 0.66 -6.95 13.07
C TRP A 110 1.25 -7.57 11.80
N LEU A 111 2.53 -8.00 11.84
CA LEU A 111 3.16 -8.63 10.68
C LEU A 111 2.48 -9.97 10.33
N ALA A 112 2.09 -10.76 11.32
CA ALA A 112 1.33 -12.00 11.10
C ALA A 112 0.02 -11.73 10.35
N ALA A 113 -0.74 -10.70 10.76
CA ALA A 113 -1.99 -10.31 10.10
C ALA A 113 -1.77 -9.86 8.66
N ILE A 114 -0.69 -9.11 8.38
CA ILE A 114 -0.29 -8.71 7.02
C ILE A 114 0.01 -9.94 6.16
N LEU A 115 0.83 -10.88 6.65
CA LEU A 115 1.18 -12.10 5.92
C LEU A 115 -0.05 -12.98 5.63
N ASP A 116 -0.98 -13.07 6.57
CA ASP A 116 -2.27 -13.78 6.37
C ASP A 116 -3.13 -13.06 5.32
N GLY A 117 -3.13 -11.72 5.33
CA GLY A 117 -3.79 -10.90 4.31
C GLY A 117 -3.23 -11.15 2.91
N HIS A 118 -1.90 -11.12 2.75
CA HIS A 118 -1.23 -11.44 1.49
C HIS A 118 -1.57 -12.85 0.99
N GLN A 119 -1.61 -13.83 1.89
CA GLN A 119 -2.00 -15.20 1.53
C GLN A 119 -3.44 -15.25 1.00
N LYS A 120 -4.37 -14.52 1.59
CA LYS A 120 -5.76 -14.43 1.11
C LYS A 120 -5.85 -13.77 -0.25
N VAL A 121 -5.12 -12.69 -0.49
CA VAL A 121 -5.02 -12.08 -1.82
C VAL A 121 -4.49 -13.08 -2.84
N ALA A 122 -3.44 -13.82 -2.54
CA ALA A 122 -2.86 -14.82 -3.44
C ALA A 122 -3.84 -15.95 -3.79
N GLN A 123 -4.78 -16.26 -2.91
CA GLN A 123 -5.87 -17.25 -3.15
C GLN A 123 -7.02 -16.71 -3.99
N GLY A 124 -7.08 -15.40 -4.20
CA GLY A 124 -8.16 -14.71 -4.90
C GLY A 124 -9.25 -14.21 -3.97
N LEU A 125 -9.55 -12.91 -4.06
CA LEU A 125 -10.59 -12.28 -3.22
C LEU A 125 -11.97 -12.26 -3.87
N HIS A 126 -12.03 -12.49 -5.20
CA HIS A 126 -13.28 -12.56 -5.97
C HIS A 126 -14.22 -11.36 -5.77
N ILE A 127 -13.62 -10.14 -5.71
CA ILE A 127 -14.41 -8.90 -5.60
C ILE A 127 -15.15 -8.66 -6.91
N ASP A 128 -16.47 -8.44 -6.84
CA ASP A 128 -17.33 -8.29 -8.01
C ASP A 128 -17.58 -6.82 -8.41
N VAL A 129 -17.24 -5.85 -7.56
CA VAL A 129 -17.36 -4.41 -7.90
C VAL A 129 -16.13 -3.93 -8.68
N PRO A 130 -16.24 -2.83 -9.45
CA PRO A 130 -15.10 -2.22 -10.13
C PRO A 130 -13.95 -1.90 -9.19
N LEU A 131 -12.73 -2.23 -9.61
CA LEU A 131 -11.47 -2.01 -8.90
C LEU A 131 -10.58 -1.13 -9.76
N LEU A 132 -10.19 0.04 -9.25
CA LEU A 132 -9.15 0.88 -9.82
C LEU A 132 -7.90 0.76 -8.96
N VAL A 133 -6.80 0.26 -9.55
CA VAL A 133 -5.49 0.16 -8.88
C VAL A 133 -4.53 1.15 -9.52
N LEU A 134 -4.07 2.10 -8.74
CA LEU A 134 -3.13 3.15 -9.14
C LEU A 134 -1.77 2.85 -8.50
N ILE A 135 -0.73 2.73 -9.31
CA ILE A 135 0.64 2.46 -8.85
C ILE A 135 1.64 3.34 -9.57
N SER A 136 2.80 3.58 -8.99
CA SER A 136 3.91 4.18 -9.72
C SER A 136 4.29 3.34 -10.94
N ALA A 137 4.78 3.97 -11.99
CA ALA A 137 5.27 3.24 -13.17
C ALA A 137 6.55 2.45 -12.91
N ARG A 138 7.32 2.80 -11.87
CA ARG A 138 8.57 2.13 -11.51
C ARG A 138 8.83 2.17 -10.00
N SER A 139 9.68 1.27 -9.54
CA SER A 139 10.21 1.29 -8.17
C SER A 139 11.67 1.72 -8.13
N ASP A 140 12.07 2.29 -7.00
CA ASP A 140 13.47 2.48 -6.62
C ASP A 140 13.67 2.11 -5.15
N LEU A 141 14.02 0.86 -4.91
CA LEU A 141 14.15 0.27 -3.57
C LEU A 141 15.59 0.35 -3.03
N SER A 142 16.42 1.25 -3.57
CA SER A 142 17.80 1.47 -3.11
C SER A 142 17.83 1.84 -1.63
N ALA A 143 18.89 1.42 -0.93
CA ALA A 143 19.03 1.69 0.50
C ALA A 143 19.22 3.18 0.81
N THR A 144 19.99 3.88 -0.05
CA THR A 144 20.30 5.28 0.10
C THR A 144 19.42 6.11 -0.81
N TRP A 145 18.88 7.20 -0.27
CA TRP A 145 18.06 8.14 -1.03
C TRP A 145 18.85 8.81 -2.16
N LYS A 146 18.18 9.02 -3.28
CA LYS A 146 18.72 9.73 -4.46
C LYS A 146 17.60 10.48 -5.20
N PRO A 147 17.90 11.55 -5.95
CA PRO A 147 16.90 12.40 -6.60
C PRO A 147 15.94 11.66 -7.53
N SER A 148 16.35 10.57 -8.15
CA SER A 148 15.49 9.74 -9.00
C SER A 148 14.30 9.12 -8.25
N MET A 149 14.37 9.02 -6.93
CA MET A 149 13.30 8.51 -6.07
C MET A 149 12.07 9.42 -6.03
N LYS A 150 12.21 10.71 -6.41
CA LYS A 150 11.08 11.65 -6.52
C LYS A 150 10.09 11.32 -7.64
N THR A 151 10.35 10.29 -8.42
CA THR A 151 9.48 9.82 -9.52
C THR A 151 9.34 8.31 -9.53
N ALA A 152 9.39 7.68 -8.35
CA ALA A 152 9.33 6.23 -8.19
C ALA A 152 8.64 5.84 -6.87
N ASP A 153 8.12 4.64 -6.81
CA ASP A 153 7.77 4.00 -5.54
C ASP A 153 9.05 3.53 -4.84
N THR A 154 9.30 4.06 -3.64
CA THR A 154 10.48 3.73 -2.82
C THR A 154 10.17 2.72 -1.72
N VAL A 155 8.94 2.22 -1.68
CA VAL A 155 8.41 1.33 -0.64
C VAL A 155 8.08 -0.04 -1.21
N LEU A 156 7.38 -0.09 -2.36
CA LEU A 156 6.86 -1.32 -2.95
C LEU A 156 7.50 -1.62 -4.31
N ASP A 157 7.63 -2.92 -4.62
CA ASP A 157 7.94 -3.41 -5.96
C ASP A 157 6.67 -3.39 -6.80
N VAL A 158 6.53 -2.37 -7.66
CA VAL A 158 5.32 -2.14 -8.46
C VAL A 158 5.05 -3.25 -9.49
N ASP A 159 6.08 -3.95 -9.96
CA ASP A 159 5.90 -5.04 -10.91
C ASP A 159 5.30 -6.27 -10.23
N ARG A 160 5.69 -6.51 -9.00
CA ARG A 160 5.09 -7.57 -8.18
C ARG A 160 3.66 -7.24 -7.81
N LEU A 161 3.43 -5.99 -7.39
CA LEU A 161 2.12 -5.47 -7.06
C LEU A 161 1.16 -5.63 -8.26
N ALA A 162 1.59 -5.24 -9.47
CA ALA A 162 0.80 -5.40 -10.69
C ALA A 162 0.44 -6.88 -10.97
N ARG A 163 1.37 -7.81 -10.72
CA ARG A 163 1.10 -9.25 -10.87
C ARG A 163 0.12 -9.78 -9.82
N ALA A 164 0.18 -9.27 -8.59
CA ALA A 164 -0.72 -9.69 -7.52
C ALA A 164 -2.14 -9.12 -7.67
N ALA A 165 -2.27 -7.94 -8.27
CA ALA A 165 -3.53 -7.22 -8.40
C ALA A 165 -4.63 -8.01 -9.13
N VAL A 166 -4.27 -8.89 -10.07
CA VAL A 166 -5.25 -9.73 -10.81
C VAL A 166 -6.05 -10.68 -9.90
N ASN A 167 -5.53 -10.95 -8.71
CA ASN A 167 -6.21 -11.82 -7.74
C ASN A 167 -7.28 -11.07 -6.91
N LEU A 168 -7.42 -9.75 -7.08
CA LEU A 168 -8.39 -8.97 -6.31
C LEU A 168 -9.83 -9.20 -6.80
N GLY A 169 -10.06 -9.22 -8.12
CA GLY A 169 -11.40 -9.38 -8.67
C GLY A 169 -11.42 -9.33 -10.20
N ARG A 170 -12.63 -9.47 -10.79
CA ARG A 170 -12.79 -9.58 -12.25
C ARG A 170 -12.76 -8.24 -12.98
N HIS A 171 -13.25 -7.18 -12.34
CA HIS A 171 -13.40 -5.86 -12.96
C HIS A 171 -12.24 -4.95 -12.51
N LEU A 172 -11.03 -5.28 -12.95
CA LEU A 172 -9.80 -4.62 -12.55
C LEU A 172 -9.29 -3.69 -13.65
N THR A 173 -9.12 -2.42 -13.31
CA THR A 173 -8.30 -1.45 -14.06
C THR A 173 -7.03 -1.17 -13.27
N LEU A 174 -5.86 -1.35 -13.90
CA LEU A 174 -4.56 -1.05 -13.30
C LEU A 174 -3.87 0.05 -14.10
N VAL A 175 -3.58 1.17 -13.43
CA VAL A 175 -2.91 2.33 -14.03
C VAL A 175 -1.50 2.48 -13.46
N ARG A 176 -0.50 2.50 -14.35
CA ARG A 176 0.89 2.81 -14.02
C ARG A 176 1.16 4.29 -14.22
N VAL A 177 1.31 5.02 -13.14
CA VAL A 177 1.48 6.47 -13.12
C VAL A 177 2.94 6.84 -13.35
N ARG A 178 3.26 7.44 -14.52
CA ARG A 178 4.61 7.95 -14.79
C ARG A 178 4.92 9.11 -13.85
N GLY A 179 6.09 9.06 -13.21
CA GLY A 179 6.49 10.07 -12.21
C GLY A 179 5.75 9.93 -10.87
N GLY A 180 4.93 8.90 -10.71
CA GLY A 180 4.21 8.63 -9.47
C GLY A 180 5.15 8.25 -8.33
N LEU A 181 4.85 8.71 -7.12
CA LEU A 181 5.46 8.29 -5.86
C LEU A 181 4.78 7.03 -5.32
N HIS A 182 5.18 6.57 -4.14
CA HIS A 182 4.49 5.52 -3.40
C HIS A 182 3.03 5.91 -3.11
N ASP A 183 2.78 7.11 -2.64
CA ASP A 183 1.45 7.68 -2.66
C ASP A 183 1.29 8.53 -3.93
N VAL A 184 0.55 8.01 -4.93
CA VAL A 184 0.45 8.67 -6.22
C VAL A 184 -0.28 10.00 -6.16
N VAL A 185 -1.14 10.21 -5.16
CA VAL A 185 -1.84 11.50 -4.96
C VAL A 185 -0.95 12.56 -4.30
N LEU A 186 0.20 12.17 -3.77
CA LEU A 186 1.22 13.09 -3.25
C LEU A 186 2.32 13.41 -4.27
N SER A 187 2.23 12.89 -5.48
CA SER A 187 3.16 13.18 -6.58
C SER A 187 3.12 14.65 -7.01
N ALA A 188 4.05 15.07 -7.88
CA ALA A 188 4.09 16.42 -8.43
C ALA A 188 2.75 16.85 -9.06
N PRO A 189 2.41 18.16 -9.08
CA PRO A 189 1.08 18.64 -9.48
C PRO A 189 0.59 18.12 -10.82
N SER A 190 1.46 18.09 -11.83
CA SER A 190 1.10 17.60 -13.17
C SER A 190 0.82 16.09 -13.19
N VAL A 191 1.50 15.31 -12.35
CA VAL A 191 1.30 13.86 -12.22
C VAL A 191 -0.02 13.55 -11.50
N ARG A 192 -0.27 14.21 -10.36
CA ARG A 192 -1.51 13.96 -9.60
C ARG A 192 -2.77 14.47 -10.29
N ALA A 193 -2.66 15.49 -11.18
CA ALA A 193 -3.79 15.90 -12.02
C ALA A 193 -4.26 14.75 -12.91
N GLY A 194 -3.31 13.99 -13.51
CA GLY A 194 -3.62 12.77 -14.25
C GLY A 194 -4.21 11.67 -13.36
N VAL A 195 -3.68 11.52 -12.14
CA VAL A 195 -4.21 10.55 -11.15
C VAL A 195 -5.67 10.85 -10.81
N PHE A 196 -6.02 12.12 -10.57
CA PHE A 196 -7.41 12.49 -10.28
C PHE A 196 -8.35 12.33 -11.48
N ALA A 197 -7.83 12.45 -12.71
CA ALA A 197 -8.62 12.19 -13.91
C ALA A 197 -8.96 10.70 -14.11
N GLU A 198 -8.16 9.78 -13.54
CA GLU A 198 -8.43 8.35 -13.55
C GLU A 198 -9.43 7.91 -12.46
N MET A 199 -9.62 8.72 -11.43
CA MET A 199 -10.54 8.45 -10.31
C MET A 199 -11.97 8.86 -10.62
#